data_c98a109e481c5d1899d91e45958b51da
#
_entry.id   c98a109e481c5d1899d91e45958b51da
#
_cell.length_a   1.000
_cell.length_b   1.000
_cell.length_c   1.000
_cell.angle_alpha   90.00
_cell.angle_beta   90.00
_cell.angle_gamma   90.00
#
_symmetry.space_group_name_H-M   'P 1'
#
loop_
_entity.id
_entity.type
_entity.pdbx_description
1 polymer ?
#
loop_
_entity_poly.entity_id
_entity_poly.type
_entity_poly.pdbx_seq_one_letter_code
_entity_poly.pdbx_strand_id
1 'polypeptide(L)'
;MKPEERLKCTIDGKPVAEVDVSGMNLTLLASISGEILFSTRFQDAYDCDWEDRGQVKAIINETKGTGTIKHYRIGNLAKGAGLSQEQFTYIRKTVIAPKFTCLKILKQGEIDSLTLAYHESEIMLRVVERLKTPTEPPRFYRRLFSSSQATLSSAFRFA
;
A
#
# COMPACT_ATOMS: atom_id res chain seq x y z
N MET A 1 -8.22 -8.83 16.46
CA MET A 1 -9.50 -8.12 16.26
C MET A 1 -9.83 -8.11 14.78
N LYS A 2 -11.02 -8.51 14.38
CA LYS A 2 -11.44 -8.48 12.98
C LYS A 2 -11.67 -7.03 12.50
N PRO A 3 -11.56 -6.72 11.19
CA PRO A 3 -11.77 -5.37 10.68
C PRO A 3 -13.11 -4.75 11.09
N GLU A 4 -14.18 -5.54 11.05
CA GLU A 4 -15.54 -5.09 11.41
C GLU A 4 -15.69 -4.76 12.91
N GLU A 5 -14.85 -5.36 13.76
CA GLU A 5 -14.83 -5.10 15.20
C GLU A 5 -14.06 -3.81 15.51
N ARG A 6 -13.02 -3.52 14.75
CA ARG A 6 -12.23 -2.29 14.91
C ARG A 6 -13.06 -1.04 14.65
N LEU A 7 -13.90 -1.06 13.63
CA LEU A 7 -14.80 0.05 13.29
C LEU A 7 -15.92 0.31 14.34
N LYS A 8 -16.14 -0.64 15.26
CA LYS A 8 -17.09 -0.47 16.38
C LYS A 8 -16.44 0.14 17.62
N CYS A 9 -15.10 0.28 17.63
CA CYS A 9 -14.40 0.90 18.74
C CYS A 9 -14.72 2.39 18.82
N THR A 10 -14.67 2.92 20.04
CA THR A 10 -14.79 4.36 20.30
C THR A 10 -13.59 4.83 21.10
N ILE A 11 -13.19 6.08 20.92
CA ILE A 11 -12.21 6.79 21.75
C ILE A 11 -12.95 7.96 22.40
N ASP A 12 -12.99 7.98 23.71
CA ASP A 12 -13.75 8.99 24.49
C ASP A 12 -15.23 9.09 24.07
N GLY A 13 -15.85 7.92 23.77
CA GLY A 13 -17.25 7.85 23.31
C GLY A 13 -17.48 8.28 21.86
N LYS A 14 -16.43 8.69 21.13
CA LYS A 14 -16.52 9.07 19.72
C LYS A 14 -16.15 7.92 18.81
N PRO A 15 -16.88 7.72 17.69
CA PRO A 15 -16.53 6.68 16.73
C PRO A 15 -15.16 6.93 16.12
N VAL A 16 -14.41 5.85 15.85
CA VAL A 16 -13.11 5.91 15.19
C VAL A 16 -13.27 5.71 13.68
N ALA A 17 -12.40 6.36 12.90
CA ALA A 17 -12.23 6.08 11.48
C ALA A 17 -10.91 5.34 11.28
N GLU A 18 -10.93 4.31 10.45
CA GLU A 18 -9.73 3.62 10.00
C GLU A 18 -9.30 4.19 8.66
N VAL A 19 -8.06 4.64 8.57
CA VAL A 19 -7.45 5.11 7.31
C VAL A 19 -6.33 4.15 6.97
N ASP A 20 -6.43 3.52 5.81
CA ASP A 20 -5.39 2.65 5.26
C ASP A 20 -4.76 3.27 4.02
N VAL A 21 -3.46 3.09 3.85
CA VAL A 21 -2.73 3.54 2.66
C VAL A 21 -2.54 2.35 1.74
N SER A 22 -3.29 2.33 0.64
CA SER A 22 -3.19 1.25 -0.33
C SER A 22 -1.78 1.14 -0.91
N GLY A 23 -1.21 -0.07 -0.82
CA GLY A 23 0.09 -0.36 -1.39
C GLY A 23 1.27 0.39 -0.79
N MET A 24 1.18 0.84 0.47
CA MET A 24 2.19 1.67 1.15
C MET A 24 3.63 1.20 0.90
N ASN A 25 3.92 -0.06 1.19
CA ASN A 25 5.27 -0.61 1.03
C ASN A 25 5.77 -0.61 -0.42
N LEU A 26 4.89 -0.87 -1.39
CA LEU A 26 5.26 -0.82 -2.80
C LEU A 26 5.53 0.61 -3.26
N THR A 27 4.73 1.56 -2.78
CA THR A 27 4.92 3.00 -3.00
C THR A 27 6.22 3.49 -2.39
N LEU A 28 6.57 3.02 -1.18
CA LEU A 28 7.84 3.33 -0.53
C LEU A 28 9.03 2.80 -1.34
N LEU A 29 8.98 1.54 -1.79
CA LEU A 29 10.03 0.97 -2.65
C LEU A 29 10.23 1.78 -3.93
N ALA A 30 9.13 2.17 -4.58
CA ALA A 30 9.19 2.99 -5.78
C ALA A 30 9.81 4.37 -5.49
N SER A 31 9.40 5.02 -4.41
CA SER A 31 9.98 6.31 -4.01
C SER A 31 11.47 6.22 -3.73
N ILE A 32 11.92 5.16 -3.04
CA ILE A 32 13.34 4.94 -2.74
C ILE A 32 14.14 4.66 -4.02
N SER A 33 13.55 3.93 -4.98
CA SER A 33 14.20 3.65 -6.27
C SER A 33 14.11 4.81 -7.27
N GLY A 34 13.44 5.91 -6.92
CA GLY A 34 13.23 7.05 -7.81
C GLY A 34 12.17 6.80 -8.89
N GLU A 35 11.34 5.79 -8.72
CA GLU A 35 10.26 5.44 -9.65
C GLU A 35 8.93 6.06 -9.27
N ILE A 36 8.11 6.36 -10.29
CA ILE A 36 6.72 6.81 -10.12
C ILE A 36 5.82 5.65 -10.49
N LEU A 37 5.18 5.02 -9.49
CA LEU A 37 4.23 3.92 -9.73
C LEU A 37 2.89 4.39 -10.30
N PHE A 38 2.51 5.64 -10.04
CA PHE A 38 1.19 6.15 -10.39
C PHE A 38 1.29 7.36 -11.28
N SER A 39 0.54 7.35 -12.38
CA SER A 39 0.27 8.55 -13.19
C SER A 39 -0.89 9.37 -12.61
N THR A 40 -1.78 8.76 -11.83
CA THR A 40 -2.94 9.40 -11.20
C THR A 40 -3.11 8.96 -9.74
N ARG A 41 -3.81 9.78 -8.94
CA ARG A 41 -4.06 9.52 -7.50
C ARG A 41 -4.96 8.32 -7.21
N PHE A 42 -5.70 7.87 -8.20
CA PHE A 42 -6.73 6.83 -8.02
C PHE A 42 -6.31 5.48 -8.62
N GLN A 43 -5.08 5.40 -9.13
CA GLN A 43 -4.59 4.17 -9.70
C GLN A 43 -4.22 3.19 -8.57
N ASP A 44 -4.63 1.93 -8.73
CA ASP A 44 -4.26 0.87 -7.79
C ASP A 44 -2.75 0.57 -7.90
N ALA A 45 -2.09 0.47 -6.75
CA ALA A 45 -0.66 0.15 -6.68
C ALA A 45 -0.30 -1.20 -7.30
N TYR A 46 -1.25 -2.12 -7.33
CA TYR A 46 -1.06 -3.48 -7.85
C TYR A 46 -1.64 -3.67 -9.26
N ASP A 47 -2.09 -2.59 -9.90
CA ASP A 47 -2.62 -2.64 -11.26
C ASP A 47 -1.53 -3.01 -12.25
N CYS A 48 -1.74 -4.10 -12.97
CA CYS A 48 -0.87 -4.59 -14.03
C CYS A 48 -1.68 -5.50 -14.98
N ASP A 49 -1.05 -5.94 -16.07
CA ASP A 49 -1.69 -6.77 -17.08
C ASP A 49 -1.94 -8.21 -16.59
N TRP A 50 -2.67 -8.34 -15.47
CA TRP A 50 -3.09 -9.61 -14.88
C TRP A 50 -4.45 -9.45 -14.20
N GLU A 51 -5.40 -10.35 -14.52
CA GLU A 51 -6.79 -10.24 -14.06
C GLU A 51 -6.95 -10.32 -12.54
N ASP A 52 -6.22 -11.22 -11.90
CA ASP A 52 -6.33 -11.43 -10.46
C ASP A 52 -5.34 -10.55 -9.68
N ARG A 53 -5.85 -9.40 -9.23
CA ARG A 53 -5.12 -8.48 -8.35
C ARG A 53 -4.63 -9.14 -7.05
N GLY A 54 -5.38 -10.10 -6.51
CA GLY A 54 -5.03 -10.80 -5.27
C GLY A 54 -3.74 -11.62 -5.46
N GLN A 55 -3.61 -12.28 -6.59
CA GLN A 55 -2.42 -13.03 -6.96
C GLN A 55 -1.19 -12.12 -7.12
N VAL A 56 -1.35 -10.99 -7.79
CA VAL A 56 -0.28 -9.99 -7.94
C VAL A 56 0.19 -9.48 -6.57
N LYS A 57 -0.76 -9.09 -5.72
CA LYS A 57 -0.49 -8.63 -4.35
C LYS A 57 0.22 -9.70 -3.52
N ALA A 58 -0.19 -10.96 -3.61
CA ALA A 58 0.41 -12.08 -2.91
C ALA A 58 1.88 -12.28 -3.32
N ILE A 59 2.17 -12.28 -4.62
CA ILE A 59 3.54 -12.44 -5.15
C ILE A 59 4.44 -11.27 -4.73
N ILE A 60 3.95 -10.03 -4.81
CA ILE A 60 4.71 -8.85 -4.41
C ILE A 60 5.01 -8.89 -2.90
N ASN A 61 4.02 -9.25 -2.08
CA ASN A 61 4.20 -9.36 -0.64
C ASN A 61 5.18 -10.48 -0.25
N GLU A 62 5.16 -11.61 -0.94
CA GLU A 62 6.18 -12.65 -0.75
C GLU A 62 7.58 -12.16 -1.14
N THR A 63 7.69 -11.46 -2.27
CA THR A 63 8.96 -10.91 -2.73
C THR A 63 9.55 -9.94 -1.70
N LYS A 64 8.71 -9.08 -1.10
CA LYS A 64 9.12 -8.19 -0.01
C LYS A 64 9.54 -8.96 1.25
N GLY A 65 8.74 -9.95 1.65
CA GLY A 65 9.00 -10.74 2.85
C GLY A 65 10.28 -11.56 2.77
N THR A 66 10.66 -12.02 1.57
CA THR A 66 11.93 -12.73 1.35
C THR A 66 13.14 -11.80 1.17
N GLY A 67 12.91 -10.50 1.03
CA GLY A 67 13.97 -9.51 0.79
C GLY A 67 14.73 -9.73 -0.52
N THR A 68 14.16 -10.47 -1.47
CA THR A 68 14.82 -10.75 -2.75
C THR A 68 13.84 -11.07 -3.87
N ILE A 69 14.09 -10.48 -5.03
CA ILE A 69 13.41 -10.83 -6.28
C ILE A 69 13.86 -12.19 -6.84
N LYS A 70 14.96 -12.75 -6.35
CA LYS A 70 15.50 -14.04 -6.79
C LYS A 70 14.81 -15.25 -6.18
N HIS A 71 13.82 -15.05 -5.32
CA HIS A 71 13.10 -16.16 -4.72
C HIS A 71 12.38 -16.99 -5.77
N TYR A 72 12.71 -18.29 -5.82
CA TYR A 72 12.21 -19.20 -6.89
C TYR A 72 11.09 -20.13 -6.43
N ARG A 73 10.88 -20.25 -5.14
CA ARG A 73 9.84 -21.14 -4.59
C ARG A 73 8.60 -20.32 -4.24
N ILE A 74 7.46 -20.90 -4.58
CA ILE A 74 6.16 -20.35 -4.18
C ILE A 74 5.99 -20.47 -2.65
N GLY A 75 5.68 -19.38 -2.00
CA GLY A 75 5.42 -19.33 -0.57
C GLY A 75 3.94 -19.49 -0.22
N ASN A 76 3.65 -19.29 1.06
CA ASN A 76 2.30 -19.53 1.58
C ASN A 76 1.26 -18.52 1.09
N LEU A 77 1.65 -17.26 0.87
CA LEU A 77 0.71 -16.23 0.39
C LEU A 77 0.25 -16.52 -1.03
N ALA A 78 1.17 -16.85 -1.93
CA ALA A 78 0.84 -17.15 -3.32
C ALA A 78 0.08 -18.47 -3.44
N LYS A 79 0.43 -19.49 -2.63
CA LYS A 79 -0.36 -20.74 -2.53
C LYS A 79 -1.78 -20.47 -2.04
N GLY A 80 -1.93 -19.63 -1.02
CA GLY A 80 -3.23 -19.20 -0.49
C GLY A 80 -4.07 -18.43 -1.51
N ALA A 81 -3.43 -17.76 -2.47
CA ALA A 81 -4.06 -17.11 -3.61
C ALA A 81 -4.35 -18.08 -4.80
N GLY A 82 -4.20 -19.40 -4.60
CA GLY A 82 -4.52 -20.42 -5.59
C GLY A 82 -3.50 -20.61 -6.71
N LEU A 83 -2.27 -20.07 -6.55
CA LEU A 83 -1.24 -20.18 -7.57
C LEU A 83 -0.48 -21.51 -7.51
N SER A 84 -0.21 -22.11 -8.68
CA SER A 84 0.80 -23.13 -8.84
C SER A 84 2.22 -22.54 -8.89
N GLN A 85 3.24 -23.38 -8.73
CA GLN A 85 4.64 -22.97 -8.87
C GLN A 85 4.94 -22.39 -10.26
N GLU A 86 4.34 -22.95 -11.30
CA GLU A 86 4.53 -22.51 -12.68
C GLU A 86 3.87 -21.16 -12.94
N GLN A 87 2.63 -20.97 -12.51
CA GLN A 87 1.91 -19.71 -12.59
C GLN A 87 2.63 -18.61 -11.81
N PHE A 88 3.05 -18.89 -10.57
CA PHE A 88 3.86 -17.97 -9.75
C PHE A 88 5.12 -17.53 -10.51
N THR A 89 5.85 -18.46 -11.10
CA THR A 89 7.08 -18.17 -11.83
C THR A 89 6.81 -17.32 -13.08
N TYR A 90 5.76 -17.68 -13.82
CA TYR A 90 5.33 -16.94 -15.01
C TYR A 90 4.94 -15.51 -14.68
N ILE A 91 3.97 -15.31 -13.78
CA ILE A 91 3.47 -13.99 -13.42
C ILE A 91 4.60 -13.09 -12.89
N ARG A 92 5.44 -13.63 -12.03
CA ARG A 92 6.56 -12.88 -11.47
C ARG A 92 7.54 -12.41 -12.53
N LYS A 93 7.90 -13.26 -13.51
CA LYS A 93 8.88 -12.92 -14.53
C LYS A 93 8.33 -12.05 -15.64
N THR A 94 7.10 -12.32 -16.09
CA THR A 94 6.54 -11.71 -17.31
C THR A 94 5.64 -10.52 -17.02
N VAL A 95 5.00 -10.48 -15.84
CA VAL A 95 4.06 -9.42 -15.48
C VAL A 95 4.68 -8.47 -14.44
N ILE A 96 5.14 -9.01 -13.32
CA ILE A 96 5.58 -8.21 -12.17
C ILE A 96 6.95 -7.59 -12.39
N ALA A 97 7.95 -8.35 -12.81
CA ALA A 97 9.32 -7.88 -12.91
C ALA A 97 9.51 -6.73 -13.93
N PRO A 98 8.82 -6.70 -15.08
CA PRO A 98 8.87 -5.56 -15.99
C PRO A 98 8.14 -4.31 -15.46
N LYS A 99 6.99 -4.51 -14.80
CA LYS A 99 6.13 -3.42 -14.31
C LYS A 99 6.68 -2.76 -13.05
N PHE A 100 7.13 -3.56 -12.09
CA PHE A 100 7.58 -3.10 -10.77
C PHE A 100 9.10 -3.20 -10.67
N THR A 101 9.81 -2.32 -11.37
CA THR A 101 11.27 -2.35 -11.41
C THR A 101 11.89 -1.96 -10.07
N CYS A 102 11.14 -1.22 -9.22
CA CYS A 102 11.50 -0.93 -7.83
C CYS A 102 11.78 -2.16 -6.98
N LEU A 103 11.19 -3.32 -7.31
CA LEU A 103 11.49 -4.56 -6.60
C LEU A 103 12.94 -5.03 -6.76
N LYS A 104 13.68 -4.49 -7.72
CA LYS A 104 15.11 -4.81 -7.91
C LYS A 104 15.99 -4.32 -6.77
N ILE A 105 15.56 -3.28 -6.06
CA ILE A 105 16.31 -2.73 -4.91
C ILE A 105 16.40 -3.75 -3.76
N LEU A 106 15.42 -4.65 -3.65
CA LEU A 106 15.46 -5.75 -2.68
C LEU A 106 16.61 -6.72 -2.94
N LYS A 107 17.10 -6.80 -4.19
CA LYS A 107 18.21 -7.69 -4.57
C LYS A 107 19.56 -7.28 -3.94
N GLN A 108 19.70 -6.03 -3.58
CA GLN A 108 20.94 -5.48 -3.04
C GLN A 108 21.08 -5.70 -1.53
N GLY A 109 20.01 -6.17 -0.86
CA GLY A 109 20.01 -6.42 0.59
C GLY A 109 20.01 -5.15 1.45
N GLU A 110 19.91 -3.99 0.82
CA GLU A 110 19.89 -2.69 1.51
C GLU A 110 18.54 -2.39 2.15
N ILE A 111 17.47 -2.96 1.59
CA ILE A 111 16.10 -2.73 2.05
C ILE A 111 15.42 -4.07 2.25
N ASP A 112 15.01 -4.30 3.48
CA ASP A 112 14.21 -5.44 3.90
C ASP A 112 12.81 -5.01 4.38
N SER A 113 12.01 -5.97 4.83
CA SER A 113 10.67 -5.71 5.34
C SER A 113 10.65 -4.87 6.62
N LEU A 114 11.71 -4.95 7.45
CA LEU A 114 11.82 -4.16 8.67
C LEU A 114 12.14 -2.70 8.36
N THR A 115 13.03 -2.46 7.40
CA THR A 115 13.34 -1.13 6.90
C THR A 115 12.08 -0.45 6.33
N LEU A 116 11.29 -1.19 5.55
CA LEU A 116 10.02 -0.66 5.02
C LEU A 116 9.02 -0.35 6.13
N ALA A 117 8.88 -1.24 7.11
CA ALA A 117 8.00 -1.03 8.27
C ALA A 117 8.43 0.18 9.11
N TYR A 118 9.74 0.41 9.25
CA TYR A 118 10.27 1.59 9.91
C TYR A 118 9.86 2.88 9.16
N HIS A 119 10.07 2.95 7.86
CA HIS A 119 9.68 4.13 7.07
C HIS A 119 8.16 4.34 7.06
N GLU A 120 7.37 3.28 7.00
CA GLU A 120 5.92 3.35 7.14
C GLU A 120 5.52 3.99 8.47
N SER A 121 6.11 3.53 9.56
CA SER A 121 5.85 4.06 10.91
C SER A 121 6.22 5.54 11.02
N GLU A 122 7.36 5.96 10.50
CA GLU A 122 7.79 7.35 10.47
C GLU A 122 6.80 8.26 9.71
N ILE A 123 6.31 7.79 8.56
CA ILE A 123 5.32 8.54 7.77
C ILE A 123 4.01 8.65 8.54
N MET A 124 3.53 7.56 9.14
CA MET A 124 2.29 7.56 9.90
C MET A 124 2.37 8.46 11.14
N LEU A 125 3.49 8.46 11.85
CA LEU A 125 3.72 9.38 12.98
C LEU A 125 3.64 10.84 12.53
N ARG A 126 4.29 11.21 11.42
CA ARG A 126 4.22 12.57 10.87
C ARG A 126 2.80 12.97 10.43
N VAL A 127 2.04 12.02 9.90
CA VAL A 127 0.62 12.26 9.57
C VAL A 127 -0.18 12.55 10.83
N VAL A 128 -0.02 11.74 11.87
CA VAL A 128 -0.71 11.94 13.17
C VAL A 128 -0.31 13.26 13.81
N GLU A 129 0.96 13.62 13.79
CA GLU A 129 1.44 14.92 14.32
C GLU A 129 0.79 16.10 13.60
N ARG A 130 0.71 16.05 12.27
CA ARG A 130 0.05 17.08 11.47
C ARG A 130 -1.45 17.17 11.73
N LEU A 131 -2.11 16.07 12.03
CA LEU A 131 -3.53 16.06 12.38
C LEU A 131 -3.81 16.63 13.77
N LYS A 132 -2.84 16.55 14.70
CA LYS A 132 -2.94 17.12 16.06
C LYS A 132 -2.75 18.63 16.09
N THR A 133 -2.02 19.21 15.14
CA THR A 133 -1.81 20.66 15.07
C THR A 133 -2.97 21.31 14.32
N PRO A 134 -3.77 22.21 14.93
CA PRO A 134 -4.88 22.89 14.27
C PRO A 134 -4.40 24.04 13.37
N THR A 135 -3.33 23.83 12.64
CA THR A 135 -2.91 24.73 11.57
C THR A 135 -3.67 24.39 10.30
N GLU A 136 -4.04 25.40 9.55
CA GLU A 136 -4.82 25.34 8.28
C GLU A 136 -4.71 24.01 7.55
N PRO A 137 -5.82 23.42 7.09
CA PRO A 137 -5.78 22.16 6.37
C PRO A 137 -4.73 22.27 5.26
N PRO A 138 -3.79 21.33 5.14
CA PRO A 138 -2.73 21.38 4.15
C PRO A 138 -3.35 21.71 2.79
N ARG A 139 -2.70 22.54 1.97
CA ARG A 139 -3.19 22.94 0.63
C ARG A 139 -3.61 21.75 -0.23
N PHE A 140 -3.12 20.59 0.12
CA PHE A 140 -3.47 19.28 -0.42
C PHE A 140 -4.95 18.89 -0.15
N TYR A 141 -5.49 19.20 1.05
CA TYR A 141 -6.89 18.93 1.38
C TYR A 141 -7.84 19.91 0.66
N ARG A 142 -7.46 21.16 0.49
CA ARG A 142 -8.28 22.13 -0.28
C ARG A 142 -8.54 21.66 -1.72
N ARG A 143 -7.58 21.02 -2.39
CA ARG A 143 -7.77 20.50 -3.75
C ARG A 143 -8.62 19.23 -3.81
N LEU A 144 -8.63 18.41 -2.77
CA LEU A 144 -9.48 17.20 -2.72
C LEU A 144 -10.96 17.55 -2.51
N PHE A 145 -11.24 18.64 -1.77
CA PHE A 145 -12.61 19.04 -1.46
C PHE A 145 -13.22 20.03 -2.45
N SER A 146 -12.43 20.75 -3.24
CA SER A 146 -12.95 21.70 -4.22
C SER A 146 -13.48 21.05 -5.50
N SER A 147 -13.14 19.79 -5.78
CA SER A 147 -13.63 19.05 -6.97
C SER A 147 -14.72 18.02 -6.69
N SER A 148 -15.12 17.83 -5.41
CA SER A 148 -16.09 16.78 -5.01
C SER A 148 -17.19 17.29 -4.09
N GLN A 149 -17.61 18.55 -4.21
CA GLN A 149 -18.68 19.10 -3.36
C GLN A 149 -20.06 18.46 -3.55
N ALA A 150 -20.25 17.55 -4.50
CA ALA A 150 -21.58 16.99 -4.76
C ALA A 150 -21.87 15.65 -4.05
N THR A 151 -20.88 14.92 -3.55
CA THR A 151 -21.15 13.53 -3.10
C THR A 151 -20.60 13.16 -1.71
N LEU A 152 -19.84 14.00 -1.03
CA LEU A 152 -19.21 13.67 0.26
C LEU A 152 -19.69 14.53 1.45
N SER A 153 -20.71 15.36 1.26
CA SER A 153 -21.26 16.22 2.32
C SER A 153 -21.93 15.46 3.48
N SER A 154 -22.15 14.15 3.37
CA SER A 154 -22.77 13.36 4.41
C SER A 154 -21.80 12.55 5.29
N ALA A 155 -20.52 12.43 4.90
CA ALA A 155 -19.58 11.54 5.59
C ALA A 155 -18.61 12.24 6.57
N PHE A 156 -18.47 13.58 6.49
CA PHE A 156 -17.55 14.33 7.34
C PHE A 156 -18.21 15.56 7.94
N ARG A 157 -19.20 15.37 8.81
CA ARG A 157 -19.55 16.36 9.81
C ARG A 157 -18.85 16.00 11.11
N PHE A 158 -17.75 16.65 11.37
CA PHE A 158 -17.19 16.76 12.71
C PHE A 158 -18.11 17.70 13.51
N ALA A 159 -18.77 17.13 14.52
CA ALA A 159 -19.31 17.91 15.61
C ALA A 159 -18.24 18.02 16.69
#